data_e85b2c236d67ba8263167c7f3fe2a0f4
#
_entry.id   e85b2c236d67ba8263167c7f3fe2a0f4
#
_cell.length_a   1.000
_cell.length_b   1.000
_cell.length_c   1.000
_cell.angle_alpha   90.00
_cell.angle_beta   90.00
_cell.angle_gamma   90.00
#
_symmetry.space_group_name_H-M   'P 1'
#
loop_
_entity.id
_entity.type
_entity.pdbx_description
1 polymer ?
#
loop_
_entity_poly.entity_id
_entity_poly.type
_entity_poly.pdbx_seq_one_letter_code
_entity_poly.pdbx_strand_id
1 'polypeptide(L)'
;MFFPAIVRRLGILCAISLLAAAILAGWTTVIPARAQELDIELESTGRLMPDVGPGVRAIHRDSKGRYYVLTAPGPSILVYDRDGQLYRHIPKEPSKTTGIVYGLDFDMDSEGDIYVADRGTDTIKMYDSDGRLARSIDVPAPNSIAALPGGEIAVSTTTSRHLITIYDANGNRLRDFGDFVHVTQRPDVNRNVNAGRILTDPSNFIYYAFSYLPEPTVRKYDRTGHAETELSLQTIEFEPEAQARRRYIADQEDNSKPVPLREVINAIGVDPKSGDIWIAIDDELVHYDRDGNRKGLTYRTFTPEGERLVPISILVDPDRLIYACDPAGVYTLPRPDMRPGVAPEKPEEKPAPAPPQKP
;
A
#
# COMPACT_ATOMS: atom_id res chain seq x y z
N MET A 1 -41.44 -21.92 75.31
CA MET A 1 -40.05 -21.46 75.34
C MET A 1 -39.32 -21.83 74.01
N PHE A 2 -39.78 -21.29 72.87
CA PHE A 2 -39.25 -21.59 71.50
C PHE A 2 -39.35 -20.35 70.64
N PHE A 3 -38.49 -19.36 70.89
CA PHE A 3 -38.49 -18.16 69.97
C PHE A 3 -37.14 -17.44 69.81
N PRO A 4 -35.96 -18.13 69.81
CA PRO A 4 -34.80 -17.41 69.31
C PRO A 4 -34.14 -17.98 68.02
N ALA A 5 -34.59 -19.12 67.45
CA ALA A 5 -33.89 -19.76 66.36
C ALA A 5 -34.27 -19.23 64.98
N ILE A 6 -35.47 -18.68 64.79
CA ILE A 6 -35.98 -18.21 63.47
C ILE A 6 -35.38 -16.86 63.07
N VAL A 7 -35.18 -15.96 64.04
CA VAL A 7 -34.64 -14.62 63.76
C VAL A 7 -33.16 -14.65 63.31
N ARG A 8 -32.35 -15.60 63.80
CA ARG A 8 -30.97 -15.77 63.43
C ARG A 8 -30.82 -16.33 61.99
N ARG A 9 -31.74 -17.17 61.50
CA ARG A 9 -31.71 -17.72 60.17
C ARG A 9 -32.15 -16.72 59.12
N LEU A 10 -33.05 -15.80 59.41
CA LEU A 10 -33.44 -14.72 58.48
C LEU A 10 -32.31 -13.67 58.28
N GLY A 11 -31.59 -13.34 59.36
CA GLY A 11 -30.46 -12.40 59.27
C GLY A 11 -29.29 -12.91 58.43
N ILE A 12 -29.00 -14.20 58.45
CA ILE A 12 -27.94 -14.83 57.68
C ILE A 12 -28.33 -14.92 56.16
N LEU A 13 -29.61 -15.22 55.88
CA LEU A 13 -30.10 -15.25 54.51
C LEU A 13 -30.12 -13.86 53.86
N CYS A 14 -30.47 -12.79 54.58
CA CYS A 14 -30.37 -11.42 54.07
C CYS A 14 -28.92 -10.97 53.87
N ALA A 15 -27.97 -11.35 54.73
CA ALA A 15 -26.56 -10.99 54.56
C ALA A 15 -25.90 -11.69 53.34
N ILE A 16 -26.26 -12.95 53.09
CA ILE A 16 -25.77 -13.71 51.94
C ILE A 16 -26.37 -13.15 50.63
N SER A 17 -27.62 -12.72 50.62
CA SER A 17 -28.27 -12.11 49.45
C SER A 17 -27.68 -10.74 49.12
N LEU A 18 -27.30 -9.93 50.12
CA LEU A 18 -26.63 -8.64 49.89
C LEU A 18 -25.18 -8.82 49.43
N LEU A 19 -24.46 -9.85 49.90
CA LEU A 19 -23.10 -10.13 49.41
C LEU A 19 -23.11 -10.66 47.97
N ALA A 20 -24.10 -11.48 47.60
CA ALA A 20 -24.26 -11.96 46.23
C ALA A 20 -24.63 -10.84 45.24
N ALA A 21 -25.45 -9.87 45.69
CA ALA A 21 -25.77 -8.68 44.87
C ALA A 21 -24.56 -7.75 44.69
N ALA A 22 -23.68 -7.62 45.69
CA ALA A 22 -22.46 -6.83 45.57
C ALA A 22 -21.40 -7.48 44.66
N ILE A 23 -21.34 -8.80 44.60
CA ILE A 23 -20.43 -9.54 43.71
C ILE A 23 -20.94 -9.50 42.27
N LEU A 24 -22.26 -9.47 42.04
CA LEU A 24 -22.86 -9.33 40.70
C LEU A 24 -22.78 -7.89 40.16
N ALA A 25 -22.75 -6.88 41.01
CA ALA A 25 -22.60 -5.48 40.63
C ALA A 25 -21.12 -5.08 40.31
N GLY A 26 -20.15 -5.88 40.78
CA GLY A 26 -18.72 -5.63 40.55
C GLY A 26 -18.17 -6.15 39.21
N TRP A 27 -18.97 -6.90 38.45
CA TRP A 27 -18.59 -7.39 37.11
C TRP A 27 -19.33 -6.63 35.99
N THR A 28 -19.47 -5.33 36.12
CA THR A 28 -19.52 -4.52 34.90
C THR A 28 -18.13 -4.60 34.32
N THR A 29 -17.90 -5.56 33.42
CA THR A 29 -16.81 -5.45 32.46
C THR A 29 -16.98 -4.10 31.82
N VAL A 30 -16.11 -3.16 32.22
CA VAL A 30 -15.84 -1.99 31.38
C VAL A 30 -15.27 -2.60 30.09
N ILE A 31 -16.15 -2.93 29.16
CA ILE A 31 -15.76 -3.08 27.77
C ILE A 31 -15.16 -1.72 27.47
N PRO A 32 -13.84 -1.60 27.23
CA PRO A 32 -13.31 -0.34 26.80
C PRO A 32 -14.16 0.02 25.58
N ALA A 33 -14.84 1.14 25.65
CA ALA A 33 -15.47 1.70 24.47
C ALA A 33 -14.31 1.82 23.49
N ARG A 34 -14.21 0.86 22.57
CA ARG A 34 -13.37 0.97 21.39
C ARG A 34 -13.87 2.29 20.81
N ALA A 35 -13.05 3.32 20.88
CA ALA A 35 -13.34 4.52 20.14
C ALA A 35 -13.51 4.01 18.71
N GLN A 36 -14.75 3.93 18.24
CA GLN A 36 -15.04 3.74 16.84
C GLN A 36 -14.48 4.99 16.20
N GLU A 37 -13.23 4.94 15.77
CA GLU A 37 -12.76 5.83 14.74
C GLU A 37 -13.78 5.62 13.62
N LEU A 38 -14.53 6.67 13.31
CA LEU A 38 -15.58 6.64 12.31
C LEU A 38 -14.89 6.42 10.96
N ASP A 39 -14.79 5.15 10.56
CA ASP A 39 -14.38 4.80 9.21
C ASP A 39 -15.33 5.50 8.24
N ILE A 40 -14.79 6.34 7.38
CA ILE A 40 -15.58 7.02 6.36
C ILE A 40 -15.69 6.09 5.15
N GLU A 41 -16.91 5.77 4.77
CA GLU A 41 -17.16 5.03 3.53
C GLU A 41 -16.90 5.95 2.32
N LEU A 42 -16.08 5.42 1.39
CA LEU A 42 -15.74 6.08 0.14
C LEU A 42 -16.23 5.22 -1.01
N GLU A 43 -17.39 5.61 -1.53
CA GLU A 43 -18.02 4.93 -2.66
C GLU A 43 -17.41 5.38 -3.98
N SER A 44 -17.13 4.40 -4.84
CA SER A 44 -16.70 4.64 -6.22
C SER A 44 -17.77 5.36 -7.03
N THR A 45 -17.35 6.25 -7.92
CA THR A 45 -18.24 6.90 -8.90
C THR A 45 -18.53 6.05 -10.13
N GLY A 46 -17.88 4.88 -10.24
CA GLY A 46 -18.10 3.91 -11.31
C GLY A 46 -16.81 3.41 -11.96
N ARG A 47 -16.97 2.52 -12.94
CA ARG A 47 -15.86 1.96 -13.71
C ARG A 47 -15.37 2.93 -14.77
N LEU A 48 -14.06 3.15 -14.84
CA LEU A 48 -13.46 4.05 -15.84
C LEU A 48 -13.21 3.34 -17.18
N MET A 49 -12.83 2.08 -17.15
CA MET A 49 -12.43 1.28 -18.32
C MET A 49 -13.17 -0.06 -18.27
N PRO A 50 -14.44 -0.12 -18.75
CA PRO A 50 -15.27 -1.31 -18.59
C PRO A 50 -14.72 -2.53 -19.36
N ASP A 51 -13.91 -2.30 -20.40
CA ASP A 51 -13.33 -3.35 -21.24
C ASP A 51 -12.00 -3.90 -20.71
N VAL A 52 -11.46 -3.35 -19.62
CA VAL A 52 -10.28 -3.92 -18.96
C VAL A 52 -10.66 -5.29 -18.40
N GLY A 53 -10.00 -6.32 -18.91
CA GLY A 53 -10.15 -7.68 -18.41
C GLY A 53 -9.46 -7.90 -17.05
N PRO A 54 -9.55 -9.11 -16.49
CA PRO A 54 -8.85 -9.48 -15.26
C PRO A 54 -7.33 -9.45 -15.45
N GLY A 55 -6.60 -9.48 -14.34
CA GLY A 55 -5.14 -9.52 -14.33
C GLY A 55 -4.48 -8.14 -14.40
N VAL A 56 -5.20 -7.07 -14.09
CA VAL A 56 -4.59 -5.73 -13.96
C VAL A 56 -3.45 -5.80 -12.94
N ARG A 57 -2.32 -5.13 -13.23
CA ARG A 57 -1.13 -5.09 -12.35
C ARG A 57 -0.73 -3.68 -11.95
N ALA A 58 -0.76 -2.75 -12.91
CA ALA A 58 -0.39 -1.36 -12.68
C ALA A 58 -1.17 -0.43 -13.62
N ILE A 59 -1.34 0.80 -13.17
CA ILE A 59 -1.96 1.87 -13.95
C ILE A 59 -1.16 3.15 -13.79
N HIS A 60 -0.85 3.81 -14.93
CA HIS A 60 -0.19 5.11 -14.97
C HIS A 60 -0.94 6.05 -15.92
N ARG A 61 -0.61 7.34 -15.84
CA ARG A 61 -1.19 8.39 -16.69
C ARG A 61 -0.11 9.29 -17.22
N ASP A 62 -0.15 9.57 -18.53
CA ASP A 62 0.78 10.52 -19.14
C ASP A 62 0.31 11.99 -18.98
N SER A 63 1.19 12.91 -19.34
CA SER A 63 0.91 14.35 -19.33
C SER A 63 -0.23 14.79 -20.27
N LYS A 64 -0.57 13.96 -21.27
CA LYS A 64 -1.70 14.17 -22.19
C LYS A 64 -3.01 13.65 -21.62
N GLY A 65 -2.97 13.02 -20.44
CA GLY A 65 -4.14 12.48 -19.73
C GLY A 65 -4.60 11.12 -20.22
N ARG A 66 -3.76 10.38 -20.96
CA ARG A 66 -4.04 9.01 -21.37
C ARG A 66 -3.64 8.05 -20.27
N TYR A 67 -4.41 6.99 -20.10
CA TYR A 67 -4.15 5.94 -19.12
C TYR A 67 -3.44 4.77 -19.76
N TYR A 68 -2.47 4.24 -19.08
CA TYR A 68 -1.69 3.06 -19.44
C TYR A 68 -1.98 1.98 -18.43
N VAL A 69 -2.41 0.81 -18.86
CA VAL A 69 -2.80 -0.31 -17.99
C VAL A 69 -2.02 -1.55 -18.37
N LEU A 70 -1.25 -2.07 -17.42
CA LEU A 70 -0.56 -3.35 -17.54
C LEU A 70 -1.47 -4.46 -17.02
N THR A 71 -1.63 -5.52 -17.81
CA THR A 71 -2.31 -6.75 -17.40
C THR A 71 -1.37 -7.95 -17.49
N ALA A 72 -1.51 -8.92 -16.57
CA ALA A 72 -0.74 -10.15 -16.60
C ALA A 72 -1.64 -11.37 -16.30
N PRO A 73 -1.61 -12.40 -17.16
CA PRO A 73 -0.86 -12.46 -18.40
C PRO A 73 -1.41 -11.49 -19.45
N GLY A 74 -0.53 -10.84 -20.22
CA GLY A 74 -0.92 -9.93 -21.28
C GLY A 74 0.30 -9.50 -22.10
N PRO A 75 0.24 -9.55 -23.45
CA PRO A 75 1.41 -9.30 -24.29
C PRO A 75 1.75 -7.81 -24.46
N SER A 76 0.89 -6.91 -23.93
CA SER A 76 0.97 -5.48 -24.20
C SER A 76 0.43 -4.67 -23.03
N ILE A 77 0.90 -3.42 -22.91
CA ILE A 77 0.23 -2.38 -22.14
C ILE A 77 -0.94 -1.86 -22.98
N LEU A 78 -2.11 -1.74 -22.37
CA LEU A 78 -3.31 -1.15 -22.95
C LEU A 78 -3.29 0.36 -22.71
N VAL A 79 -3.46 1.15 -23.76
CA VAL A 79 -3.50 2.61 -23.64
C VAL A 79 -4.90 3.09 -23.92
N TYR A 80 -5.47 3.81 -22.98
CA TYR A 80 -6.81 4.39 -23.02
C TYR A 80 -6.72 5.91 -23.14
N ASP A 81 -7.70 6.50 -23.78
CA ASP A 81 -7.86 7.95 -23.76
C ASP A 81 -8.41 8.46 -22.42
N ARG A 82 -8.68 9.78 -22.33
CA ARG A 82 -9.18 10.42 -21.11
C ARG A 82 -10.58 9.94 -20.68
N ASP A 83 -11.34 9.45 -21.67
CA ASP A 83 -12.72 8.98 -21.46
C ASP A 83 -12.78 7.47 -21.19
N GLY A 84 -11.62 6.80 -21.10
CA GLY A 84 -11.50 5.37 -20.84
C GLY A 84 -11.78 4.49 -22.05
N GLN A 85 -11.66 5.04 -23.27
CA GLN A 85 -11.77 4.26 -24.50
C GLN A 85 -10.40 3.73 -24.93
N LEU A 86 -10.34 2.47 -25.33
CA LEU A 86 -9.09 1.84 -25.78
C LEU A 86 -8.55 2.58 -27.02
N TYR A 87 -7.34 3.11 -26.90
CA TYR A 87 -6.67 3.91 -27.94
C TYR A 87 -5.63 3.11 -28.71
N ARG A 88 -4.74 2.37 -28.03
CA ARG A 88 -3.69 1.55 -28.65
C ARG A 88 -3.12 0.51 -27.70
N HIS A 89 -2.27 -0.37 -28.23
CA HIS A 89 -1.46 -1.33 -27.48
C HIS A 89 0.03 -0.97 -27.59
N ILE A 90 0.83 -1.33 -26.57
CA ILE A 90 2.29 -1.21 -26.55
C ILE A 90 2.90 -2.53 -26.08
N PRO A 91 3.68 -3.24 -26.93
CA PRO A 91 3.86 -2.94 -28.35
C PRO A 91 2.58 -3.12 -29.15
N LYS A 92 2.48 -2.42 -30.31
CA LYS A 92 1.30 -2.48 -31.18
C LYS A 92 1.09 -3.90 -31.74
N GLU A 93 2.16 -4.56 -32.09
CA GLU A 93 2.18 -5.92 -32.63
C GLU A 93 3.17 -6.75 -31.78
N PRO A 94 2.69 -7.37 -30.69
CA PRO A 94 3.55 -8.16 -29.81
C PRO A 94 4.04 -9.42 -30.52
N SER A 95 5.32 -9.70 -30.38
CA SER A 95 5.96 -10.93 -30.82
C SER A 95 6.59 -11.65 -29.62
N LYS A 96 7.21 -12.81 -29.83
CA LYS A 96 7.95 -13.51 -28.79
C LYS A 96 9.07 -12.68 -28.15
N THR A 97 9.66 -11.76 -28.94
CA THR A 97 10.77 -10.91 -28.51
C THR A 97 10.32 -9.54 -28.02
N THR A 98 9.30 -8.96 -28.64
CA THR A 98 8.82 -7.60 -28.34
C THR A 98 7.66 -7.58 -27.36
N GLY A 99 6.91 -8.66 -27.24
CA GLY A 99 5.76 -8.74 -26.32
C GLY A 99 6.18 -8.91 -24.85
N ILE A 100 5.29 -8.57 -23.96
CA ILE A 100 5.40 -8.81 -22.53
C ILE A 100 4.91 -10.23 -22.25
N VAL A 101 5.64 -11.01 -21.45
CA VAL A 101 5.25 -12.39 -21.11
C VAL A 101 4.49 -12.42 -19.78
N TYR A 102 5.06 -11.80 -18.74
CA TYR A 102 4.41 -11.67 -17.44
C TYR A 102 4.91 -10.41 -16.74
N GLY A 103 4.35 -9.27 -17.14
CA GLY A 103 4.68 -7.97 -16.53
C GLY A 103 4.10 -7.87 -15.12
N LEU A 104 4.91 -7.49 -14.15
CA LEU A 104 4.47 -7.25 -12.79
C LEU A 104 4.22 -5.78 -12.50
N ASP A 105 5.03 -4.91 -13.10
CA ASP A 105 4.97 -3.48 -12.89
C ASP A 105 5.55 -2.75 -14.09
N PHE A 106 5.24 -1.48 -14.24
CA PHE A 106 5.85 -0.60 -15.25
C PHE A 106 5.82 0.84 -14.76
N ASP A 107 6.68 1.66 -15.35
CA ASP A 107 6.64 3.11 -15.17
C ASP A 107 7.03 3.82 -16.47
N MET A 108 6.85 5.13 -16.50
CA MET A 108 7.12 5.98 -17.65
C MET A 108 7.92 7.20 -17.23
N ASP A 109 8.89 7.58 -18.08
CA ASP A 109 9.60 8.83 -17.88
C ASP A 109 8.87 10.05 -18.48
N SER A 110 9.46 11.23 -18.33
CA SER A 110 8.91 12.49 -18.86
C SER A 110 8.89 12.56 -20.39
N GLU A 111 9.70 11.74 -21.08
CA GLU A 111 9.78 11.67 -22.54
C GLU A 111 8.70 10.73 -23.11
N GLY A 112 8.09 9.93 -22.26
CA GLY A 112 7.06 8.96 -22.56
C GLY A 112 7.61 7.59 -22.95
N ASP A 113 8.87 7.32 -22.64
CA ASP A 113 9.46 6.00 -22.71
C ASP A 113 8.96 5.15 -21.55
N ILE A 114 8.74 3.87 -21.80
CA ILE A 114 8.06 2.95 -20.91
C ILE A 114 9.00 1.82 -20.50
N TYR A 115 9.07 1.57 -19.23
CA TYR A 115 9.93 0.55 -18.62
C TYR A 115 9.05 -0.50 -17.95
N VAL A 116 9.17 -1.77 -18.38
CA VAL A 116 8.33 -2.88 -17.87
C VAL A 116 9.17 -3.91 -17.15
N ALA A 117 8.83 -4.21 -15.93
CA ALA A 117 9.38 -5.34 -15.17
C ALA A 117 8.72 -6.64 -15.65
N ASP A 118 9.31 -7.28 -16.66
CA ASP A 118 8.79 -8.53 -17.25
C ASP A 118 9.40 -9.75 -16.53
N ARG A 119 8.71 -10.22 -15.51
CA ARG A 119 9.08 -11.39 -14.73
C ARG A 119 9.12 -12.66 -15.56
N GLY A 120 8.31 -12.73 -16.62
CA GLY A 120 8.21 -13.92 -17.47
C GLY A 120 9.45 -14.15 -18.35
N THR A 121 10.26 -13.10 -18.55
CA THR A 121 11.51 -13.18 -19.32
C THR A 121 12.74 -12.82 -18.52
N ASP A 122 12.58 -12.52 -17.22
CA ASP A 122 13.66 -12.02 -16.35
C ASP A 122 14.38 -10.78 -16.94
N THR A 123 13.59 -9.84 -17.48
CA THR A 123 14.12 -8.62 -18.13
C THR A 123 13.33 -7.37 -17.73
N ILE A 124 13.99 -6.22 -17.88
CA ILE A 124 13.31 -4.93 -18.01
C ILE A 124 13.22 -4.62 -19.50
N LYS A 125 11.99 -4.49 -20.01
CA LYS A 125 11.73 -4.09 -21.40
C LYS A 125 11.49 -2.60 -21.47
N MET A 126 12.20 -1.94 -22.39
CA MET A 126 12.12 -0.49 -22.61
C MET A 126 11.48 -0.24 -23.96
N TYR A 127 10.33 0.42 -23.97
CA TYR A 127 9.62 0.83 -25.19
C TYR A 127 9.74 2.34 -25.35
N ASP A 128 10.01 2.79 -26.57
CA ASP A 128 9.97 4.22 -26.90
C ASP A 128 8.53 4.77 -26.84
N SER A 129 8.39 6.08 -26.89
CA SER A 129 7.08 6.76 -26.85
C SER A 129 6.15 6.38 -28.01
N ASP A 130 6.68 5.82 -29.11
CA ASP A 130 5.92 5.24 -30.22
C ASP A 130 5.44 3.81 -29.91
N GLY A 131 5.98 3.19 -28.87
CA GLY A 131 5.67 1.83 -28.43
C GLY A 131 6.49 0.74 -29.12
N ARG A 132 7.66 1.09 -29.69
CA ARG A 132 8.61 0.12 -30.21
C ARG A 132 9.56 -0.32 -29.12
N LEU A 133 9.91 -1.61 -29.09
CA LEU A 133 10.92 -2.11 -28.17
C LEU A 133 12.28 -1.51 -28.54
N ALA A 134 12.76 -0.59 -27.72
CA ALA A 134 14.07 0.05 -27.89
C ALA A 134 15.18 -0.82 -27.31
N ARG A 135 14.93 -1.47 -26.17
CA ARG A 135 15.94 -2.26 -25.46
C ARG A 135 15.28 -3.29 -24.52
N SER A 136 16.06 -4.32 -24.18
CA SER A 136 15.78 -5.25 -23.07
C SER A 136 17.05 -5.39 -22.23
N ILE A 137 16.92 -5.31 -20.91
CA ILE A 137 18.00 -5.43 -19.92
C ILE A 137 17.75 -6.68 -19.11
N ASP A 138 18.76 -7.55 -18.99
CA ASP A 138 18.68 -8.77 -18.16
C ASP A 138 18.68 -8.39 -16.67
N VAL A 139 17.56 -8.62 -16.00
CA VAL A 139 17.37 -8.38 -14.56
C VAL A 139 16.65 -9.60 -13.99
N PRO A 140 17.33 -10.46 -13.23
CA PRO A 140 16.70 -11.65 -12.67
C PRO A 140 15.58 -11.29 -11.70
N ALA A 141 14.43 -11.93 -11.92
CA ALA A 141 13.28 -11.84 -11.05
C ALA A 141 12.82 -10.39 -10.72
N PRO A 142 12.62 -9.52 -11.73
CA PRO A 142 12.19 -8.15 -11.50
C PRO A 142 10.79 -8.16 -10.89
N ASN A 143 10.53 -7.23 -9.96
CA ASN A 143 9.27 -7.17 -9.21
C ASN A 143 8.57 -5.81 -9.37
N SER A 144 9.28 -4.72 -9.18
CA SER A 144 8.75 -3.36 -9.34
C SER A 144 9.80 -2.44 -9.94
N ILE A 145 9.37 -1.36 -10.58
CA ILE A 145 10.22 -0.43 -11.31
C ILE A 145 9.71 0.99 -11.18
N ALA A 146 10.65 1.96 -11.13
CA ALA A 146 10.32 3.37 -11.24
C ALA A 146 11.34 4.05 -12.17
N ALA A 147 10.86 4.89 -13.07
CA ALA A 147 11.67 5.74 -13.94
C ALA A 147 12.23 6.93 -13.15
N LEU A 148 13.50 7.24 -13.38
CA LEU A 148 14.20 8.35 -12.74
C LEU A 148 14.73 9.33 -13.81
N PRO A 149 14.96 10.61 -13.45
CA PRO A 149 15.51 11.57 -14.36
C PRO A 149 16.86 11.12 -14.92
N GLY A 150 17.07 11.41 -16.24
CA GLY A 150 18.33 11.08 -16.93
C GLY A 150 18.38 9.64 -17.47
N GLY A 151 17.23 8.97 -17.56
CA GLY A 151 17.12 7.60 -18.07
C GLY A 151 17.60 6.53 -17.09
N GLU A 152 17.84 6.89 -15.82
CA GLU A 152 18.05 5.89 -14.77
C GLU A 152 16.73 5.20 -14.43
N ILE A 153 16.80 3.96 -13.96
CA ILE A 153 15.65 3.22 -13.44
C ILE A 153 15.98 2.61 -12.08
N ALA A 154 15.04 2.71 -11.16
CA ALA A 154 15.06 2.01 -9.88
C ALA A 154 14.29 0.70 -10.01
N VAL A 155 14.91 -0.42 -9.66
CA VAL A 155 14.31 -1.76 -9.81
C VAL A 155 14.39 -2.52 -8.50
N SER A 156 13.30 -3.13 -8.07
CA SER A 156 13.31 -4.14 -7.02
C SER A 156 13.29 -5.54 -7.64
N THR A 157 13.99 -6.47 -7.01
CA THR A 157 14.00 -7.87 -7.43
C THR A 157 13.87 -8.79 -6.21
N THR A 158 13.32 -9.97 -6.40
CA THR A 158 13.24 -10.97 -5.33
C THR A 158 14.53 -11.79 -5.16
N THR A 159 15.59 -11.49 -5.93
CA THR A 159 16.89 -12.17 -5.87
C THR A 159 18.01 -11.27 -5.31
N SER A 160 17.80 -9.98 -5.21
CA SER A 160 18.78 -9.03 -4.65
C SER A 160 18.97 -9.23 -3.14
N ARG A 161 20.03 -8.63 -2.60
CA ARG A 161 20.27 -8.47 -1.16
C ARG A 161 19.91 -7.10 -0.64
N HIS A 162 19.51 -6.20 -1.55
CA HIS A 162 19.04 -4.84 -1.27
C HIS A 162 17.64 -4.66 -1.83
N LEU A 163 16.91 -3.70 -1.29
CA LEU A 163 15.54 -3.42 -1.72
C LEU A 163 15.51 -2.86 -3.14
N ILE A 164 16.47 -2.00 -3.48
CA ILE A 164 16.49 -1.22 -4.72
C ILE A 164 17.87 -1.32 -5.37
N THR A 165 17.88 -1.56 -6.67
CA THR A 165 19.05 -1.45 -7.55
C THR A 165 18.78 -0.37 -8.60
N ILE A 166 19.73 0.55 -8.80
CA ILE A 166 19.66 1.56 -9.86
C ILE A 166 20.48 1.09 -11.06
N TYR A 167 19.87 1.20 -12.23
CA TYR A 167 20.51 0.97 -13.53
C TYR A 167 20.52 2.27 -14.35
N ASP A 168 21.53 2.42 -15.19
CA ASP A 168 21.55 3.51 -16.19
C ASP A 168 20.70 3.14 -17.43
N ALA A 169 20.56 4.09 -18.35
CA ALA A 169 19.84 3.89 -19.62
C ALA A 169 20.45 2.77 -20.51
N ASN A 170 21.70 2.34 -20.26
CA ASN A 170 22.36 1.25 -20.96
C ASN A 170 22.16 -0.11 -20.28
N GLY A 171 21.58 -0.15 -19.10
CA GLY A 171 21.38 -1.35 -18.31
C GLY A 171 22.59 -1.69 -17.43
N ASN A 172 23.53 -0.78 -17.25
CA ASN A 172 24.62 -0.99 -16.31
C ASN A 172 24.11 -0.71 -14.89
N ARG A 173 24.44 -1.63 -13.97
CA ARG A 173 24.14 -1.45 -12.55
C ARG A 173 25.04 -0.35 -11.99
N LEU A 174 24.42 0.68 -11.40
CA LEU A 174 25.12 1.83 -10.84
C LEU A 174 25.33 1.71 -9.34
N ARG A 175 24.27 1.37 -8.59
CA ARG A 175 24.28 1.29 -7.12
C ARG A 175 23.12 0.48 -6.60
N ASP A 176 23.25 0.02 -5.34
CA ASP A 176 22.19 -0.65 -4.59
C ASP A 176 22.03 0.02 -3.23
N PHE A 177 20.82 -0.02 -2.70
CA PHE A 177 20.54 0.46 -1.36
C PHE A 177 19.26 -0.14 -0.78
N GLY A 178 19.01 0.19 0.48
CA GLY A 178 17.89 -0.30 1.25
C GLY A 178 18.15 -1.68 1.84
N ASP A 179 18.34 -1.72 3.16
CA ASP A 179 18.57 -2.96 3.89
C ASP A 179 17.27 -3.71 4.13
N PHE A 180 17.34 -5.03 4.12
CA PHE A 180 16.23 -5.90 4.44
C PHE A 180 15.85 -5.79 5.93
N VAL A 181 14.57 -5.89 6.20
CA VAL A 181 14.04 -6.15 7.54
C VAL A 181 14.12 -7.65 7.80
N HIS A 182 14.71 -8.03 8.94
CA HIS A 182 14.83 -9.42 9.35
C HIS A 182 13.71 -9.77 10.33
N VAL A 183 12.70 -10.50 9.86
CA VAL A 183 11.55 -10.92 10.68
C VAL A 183 11.65 -12.38 11.16
N THR A 184 12.58 -13.16 10.60
CA THR A 184 12.74 -14.60 10.85
C THR A 184 14.22 -15.01 10.68
N GLN A 185 14.59 -16.18 11.16
CA GLN A 185 15.92 -16.77 10.89
C GLN A 185 16.02 -17.41 9.49
N ARG A 186 14.91 -17.55 8.78
CA ARG A 186 14.83 -18.13 7.43
C ARG A 186 15.15 -17.11 6.34
N PRO A 187 16.28 -17.24 5.60
CA PRO A 187 16.66 -16.27 4.57
C PRO A 187 15.69 -16.20 3.39
N ASP A 188 15.03 -17.31 3.04
CA ASP A 188 14.03 -17.36 1.98
C ASP A 188 12.75 -16.59 2.35
N VAL A 189 12.29 -16.72 3.60
CA VAL A 189 11.14 -15.95 4.11
C VAL A 189 11.48 -14.47 4.20
N ASN A 190 12.66 -14.13 4.79
CA ASN A 190 13.09 -12.73 4.86
C ASN A 190 13.15 -12.06 3.48
N ARG A 191 13.61 -12.78 2.45
CA ARG A 191 13.63 -12.26 1.08
C ARG A 191 12.22 -11.95 0.56
N ASN A 192 11.28 -12.85 0.80
CA ASN A 192 9.93 -12.72 0.30
C ASN A 192 9.13 -11.63 1.04
N VAL A 193 9.27 -11.51 2.37
CA VAL A 193 8.57 -10.46 3.14
C VAL A 193 9.10 -9.07 2.82
N ASN A 194 10.33 -8.97 2.30
CA ASN A 194 10.91 -7.70 1.86
C ASN A 194 10.55 -7.32 0.40
N ALA A 195 9.80 -8.15 -0.31
CA ALA A 195 9.29 -7.76 -1.62
C ALA A 195 8.31 -6.56 -1.47
N GLY A 196 8.38 -5.63 -2.41
CA GLY A 196 7.60 -4.41 -2.33
C GLY A 196 7.55 -3.66 -3.65
N ARG A 197 6.93 -2.48 -3.63
CA ARG A 197 6.72 -1.60 -4.78
C ARG A 197 7.57 -0.34 -4.65
N ILE A 198 8.04 0.15 -5.80
CA ILE A 198 8.80 1.39 -5.92
C ILE A 198 7.92 2.43 -6.60
N LEU A 199 7.91 3.64 -6.04
CA LEU A 199 7.30 4.83 -6.66
C LEU A 199 8.24 6.02 -6.49
N THR A 200 8.01 7.05 -7.28
CA THR A 200 8.73 8.33 -7.15
C THR A 200 7.77 9.48 -6.95
N ASP A 201 8.23 10.53 -6.27
CA ASP A 201 7.50 11.79 -6.16
C ASP A 201 8.05 12.85 -7.15
N PRO A 202 7.37 13.98 -7.32
CA PRO A 202 7.82 15.07 -8.19
C PRO A 202 9.19 15.66 -7.84
N SER A 203 9.67 15.43 -6.62
CA SER A 203 11.00 15.84 -6.15
C SER A 203 12.06 14.75 -6.35
N ASN A 204 11.68 13.64 -7.00
CA ASN A 204 12.51 12.46 -7.26
C ASN A 204 12.99 11.72 -6.00
N PHE A 205 12.26 11.81 -4.90
CA PHE A 205 12.40 10.85 -3.81
C PHE A 205 11.84 9.51 -4.25
N ILE A 206 12.48 8.45 -3.76
CA ILE A 206 12.10 7.07 -4.06
C ILE A 206 11.40 6.49 -2.84
N TYR A 207 10.17 6.04 -3.02
CA TYR A 207 9.40 5.35 -1.99
C TYR A 207 9.45 3.85 -2.22
N TYR A 208 9.71 3.11 -1.17
CA TYR A 208 9.63 1.65 -1.15
C TYR A 208 8.54 1.20 -0.19
N ALA A 209 7.43 0.71 -0.72
CA ALA A 209 6.33 0.17 0.06
C ALA A 209 6.50 -1.36 0.19
N PHE A 210 6.68 -1.86 1.41
CA PHE A 210 6.80 -3.29 1.66
C PHE A 210 5.42 -3.96 1.53
N SER A 211 5.27 -4.88 0.57
CA SER A 211 3.98 -5.53 0.37
C SER A 211 3.66 -6.59 1.42
N TYR A 212 4.66 -7.19 2.07
CA TYR A 212 4.46 -8.38 2.90
C TYR A 212 5.00 -8.28 4.33
N LEU A 213 5.58 -7.15 4.73
CA LEU A 213 5.96 -6.98 6.14
C LEU A 213 4.71 -7.02 7.03
N PRO A 214 4.79 -7.69 8.20
CA PRO A 214 3.67 -7.71 9.16
C PRO A 214 3.18 -6.31 9.52
N GLU A 215 4.13 -5.40 9.78
CA GLU A 215 3.86 -3.99 10.00
C GLU A 215 3.84 -3.26 8.65
N PRO A 216 2.71 -2.62 8.28
CA PRO A 216 2.67 -1.82 7.05
C PRO A 216 3.75 -0.73 7.11
N THR A 217 4.70 -0.77 6.19
CA THR A 217 5.88 0.10 6.22
C THR A 217 6.19 0.65 4.83
N VAL A 218 6.52 1.94 4.78
CA VAL A 218 7.02 2.61 3.59
C VAL A 218 8.32 3.33 3.95
N ARG A 219 9.39 3.11 3.17
CA ARG A 219 10.66 3.85 3.30
C ARG A 219 10.81 4.86 2.18
N LYS A 220 11.31 6.03 2.53
CA LYS A 220 11.63 7.11 1.60
C LYS A 220 13.15 7.27 1.52
N TYR A 221 13.65 7.32 0.30
CA TYR A 221 15.06 7.49 -0.02
C TYR A 221 15.26 8.71 -0.93
N ASP A 222 16.40 9.38 -0.80
CA ASP A 222 16.85 10.29 -1.82
C ASP A 222 17.39 9.54 -3.06
N ARG A 223 17.75 10.26 -4.11
CA ARG A 223 18.30 9.66 -5.33
C ARG A 223 19.66 8.96 -5.13
N THR A 224 20.40 9.29 -4.07
CA THR A 224 21.69 8.65 -3.75
C THR A 224 21.52 7.34 -3.00
N GLY A 225 20.31 7.07 -2.49
CA GLY A 225 19.98 5.91 -1.69
C GLY A 225 20.08 6.15 -0.18
N HIS A 226 20.22 7.42 0.24
CA HIS A 226 20.16 7.77 1.66
C HIS A 226 18.71 7.71 2.15
N ALA A 227 18.49 7.00 3.26
CA ALA A 227 17.18 6.89 3.88
C ALA A 227 16.81 8.20 4.58
N GLU A 228 15.72 8.84 4.11
CA GLU A 228 15.21 10.10 4.66
C GLU A 228 14.20 9.85 5.78
N THR A 229 13.27 8.93 5.55
CA THR A 229 12.16 8.66 6.47
C THR A 229 11.69 7.22 6.34
N GLU A 230 11.30 6.63 7.47
CA GLU A 230 10.53 5.38 7.50
C GLU A 230 9.15 5.68 8.10
N LEU A 231 8.13 5.45 7.31
CA LEU A 231 6.74 5.53 7.73
C LEU A 231 6.29 4.12 8.11
N SER A 232 6.20 3.86 9.40
CA SER A 232 5.60 2.63 9.94
C SER A 232 4.17 2.94 10.38
N LEU A 233 3.19 2.28 9.73
CA LEU A 233 1.77 2.46 10.04
C LEU A 233 1.39 1.55 11.22
N GLN A 234 2.13 1.65 12.33
CA GLN A 234 1.83 0.94 13.57
C GLN A 234 0.75 1.70 14.34
N THR A 235 -0.46 1.67 13.81
CA THR A 235 -1.63 2.24 14.46
C THR A 235 -2.42 1.15 15.17
N ILE A 236 -3.28 1.54 16.12
CA ILE A 236 -4.11 0.58 16.89
C ILE A 236 -5.01 -0.24 15.95
N GLU A 237 -5.42 0.34 14.82
CA GLU A 237 -6.27 -0.31 13.83
C GLU A 237 -5.58 -1.49 13.11
N PHE A 238 -4.27 -1.38 12.80
CA PHE A 238 -3.53 -2.41 12.06
C PHE A 238 -2.76 -3.41 12.96
N GLU A 239 -2.65 -3.12 14.25
CA GLU A 239 -1.89 -3.95 15.18
C GLU A 239 -2.41 -5.40 15.31
N PRO A 240 -3.74 -5.68 15.34
CA PRO A 240 -4.23 -7.06 15.42
C PRO A 240 -3.79 -7.92 14.24
N GLU A 241 -3.88 -7.39 13.02
CA GLU A 241 -3.46 -8.06 11.78
C GLU A 241 -1.95 -8.25 11.76
N ALA A 242 -1.18 -7.24 12.13
CA ALA A 242 0.28 -7.32 12.23
C ALA A 242 0.71 -8.41 13.20
N GLN A 243 0.09 -8.50 14.38
CA GLN A 243 0.36 -9.57 15.36
C GLN A 243 0.00 -10.96 14.83
N ALA A 244 -1.13 -11.10 14.14
CA ALA A 244 -1.53 -12.38 13.56
C ALA A 244 -0.51 -12.84 12.51
N ARG A 245 0.01 -11.92 11.67
CA ARG A 245 1.02 -12.20 10.65
C ARG A 245 2.38 -12.54 11.24
N ARG A 246 2.83 -11.81 12.28
CA ARG A 246 4.06 -12.16 13.02
C ARG A 246 3.99 -13.57 13.59
N ARG A 247 2.87 -13.93 14.25
CA ARG A 247 2.67 -15.29 14.75
C ARG A 247 2.69 -16.33 13.64
N TYR A 248 1.99 -16.07 12.55
CA TYR A 248 2.00 -16.97 11.39
C TYR A 248 3.41 -17.21 10.83
N ILE A 249 4.24 -16.17 10.71
CA ILE A 249 5.63 -16.31 10.24
C ILE A 249 6.46 -17.10 11.26
N ALA A 250 6.31 -16.81 12.57
CA ALA A 250 7.01 -17.53 13.64
C ALA A 250 6.66 -19.02 13.66
N ASP A 251 5.40 -19.38 13.48
CA ASP A 251 4.93 -20.77 13.41
C ASP A 251 5.51 -21.56 12.19
N GLN A 252 6.03 -20.83 11.20
CA GLN A 252 6.68 -21.43 10.03
C GLN A 252 8.21 -21.53 10.15
N GLU A 253 8.80 -21.13 11.28
CA GLU A 253 10.25 -21.07 11.45
C GLU A 253 10.93 -22.44 11.20
N ASP A 254 10.35 -23.49 11.74
CA ASP A 254 10.87 -24.87 11.60
C ASP A 254 10.35 -25.58 10.33
N ASN A 255 9.54 -24.91 9.53
CA ASN A 255 8.93 -25.50 8.35
C ASN A 255 9.81 -25.29 7.11
N SER A 256 10.31 -26.37 6.50
CA SER A 256 11.11 -26.30 5.27
C SER A 256 10.32 -25.97 4.00
N LYS A 257 8.99 -25.94 4.07
CA LYS A 257 8.13 -25.64 2.91
C LYS A 257 8.07 -24.13 2.64
N PRO A 258 7.78 -23.71 1.39
CA PRO A 258 7.48 -22.31 1.11
C PRO A 258 6.37 -21.78 2.01
N VAL A 259 6.55 -20.56 2.55
CA VAL A 259 5.55 -19.89 3.39
C VAL A 259 4.67 -19.04 2.48
N PRO A 260 3.37 -19.32 2.36
CA PRO A 260 2.47 -18.46 1.61
C PRO A 260 2.29 -17.13 2.36
N LEU A 261 2.79 -16.06 1.77
CA LEU A 261 2.65 -14.71 2.33
C LEU A 261 1.40 -14.06 1.75
N ARG A 262 0.72 -13.28 2.59
CA ARG A 262 -0.40 -12.43 2.19
C ARG A 262 0.07 -10.98 2.15
N GLU A 263 -0.33 -10.23 1.14
CA GLU A 263 -0.04 -8.80 1.06
C GLU A 263 -0.64 -8.05 2.26
N VAL A 264 0.10 -7.05 2.73
CA VAL A 264 -0.29 -6.12 3.79
C VAL A 264 -0.57 -4.76 3.17
N ILE A 265 0.43 -4.17 2.51
CA ILE A 265 0.19 -3.02 1.63
C ILE A 265 -0.12 -3.57 0.24
N ASN A 266 -1.38 -3.42 -0.17
CA ASN A 266 -1.86 -3.85 -1.48
C ASN A 266 -1.46 -2.88 -2.58
N ALA A 267 -1.58 -1.58 -2.30
CA ALA A 267 -1.26 -0.54 -3.27
C ALA A 267 -0.78 0.74 -2.58
N ILE A 268 0.00 1.51 -3.32
CA ILE A 268 0.44 2.85 -2.95
C ILE A 268 0.31 3.76 -4.16
N GLY A 269 -0.09 5.01 -3.94
CA GLY A 269 -0.14 6.06 -4.95
C GLY A 269 0.50 7.33 -4.41
N VAL A 270 1.24 8.05 -5.26
CA VAL A 270 1.86 9.33 -4.94
C VAL A 270 1.18 10.43 -5.74
N ASP A 271 0.76 11.50 -5.08
CA ASP A 271 0.20 12.66 -5.74
C ASP A 271 1.30 13.38 -6.55
N PRO A 272 1.15 13.47 -7.88
CA PRO A 272 2.19 14.05 -8.75
C PRO A 272 2.37 15.57 -8.55
N LYS A 273 1.53 16.22 -7.76
CA LYS A 273 1.59 17.66 -7.48
C LYS A 273 2.14 17.96 -6.09
N SER A 274 1.63 17.30 -5.05
CA SER A 274 2.01 17.56 -3.65
C SER A 274 3.08 16.62 -3.13
N GLY A 275 3.21 15.41 -3.71
CA GLY A 275 4.03 14.32 -3.17
C GLY A 275 3.37 13.60 -2.00
N ASP A 276 2.08 13.87 -1.73
CA ASP A 276 1.31 13.16 -0.72
C ASP A 276 1.14 11.68 -1.10
N ILE A 277 0.99 10.82 -0.11
CA ILE A 277 1.00 9.37 -0.28
C ILE A 277 -0.35 8.79 0.14
N TRP A 278 -0.93 7.99 -0.74
CA TRP A 278 -2.13 7.21 -0.49
C TRP A 278 -1.76 5.73 -0.40
N ILE A 279 -2.12 5.07 0.69
CA ILE A 279 -1.74 3.69 0.98
C ILE A 279 -3.01 2.88 1.19
N ALA A 280 -3.18 1.78 0.46
CA ALA A 280 -4.26 0.83 0.66
C ALA A 280 -3.77 -0.41 1.41
N ILE A 281 -4.50 -0.78 2.44
CA ILE A 281 -4.31 -1.97 3.28
C ILE A 281 -5.65 -2.71 3.28
N ASP A 282 -5.76 -3.77 2.51
CA ASP A 282 -7.03 -4.41 2.14
C ASP A 282 -8.02 -3.36 1.54
N ASP A 283 -9.21 -3.18 2.11
CA ASP A 283 -10.22 -2.18 1.70
C ASP A 283 -10.09 -0.84 2.44
N GLU A 284 -9.07 -0.68 3.25
CA GLU A 284 -8.79 0.53 3.99
C GLU A 284 -7.77 1.41 3.25
N LEU A 285 -8.09 2.70 3.12
CA LEU A 285 -7.24 3.70 2.49
C LEU A 285 -6.83 4.74 3.52
N VAL A 286 -5.54 4.98 3.62
CA VAL A 286 -4.96 6.01 4.49
C VAL A 286 -4.16 7.02 3.69
N HIS A 287 -4.11 8.27 4.18
CA HIS A 287 -3.46 9.39 3.51
C HIS A 287 -2.37 10.01 4.40
N TYR A 288 -1.21 10.23 3.84
CA TYR A 288 -0.06 10.88 4.49
C TYR A 288 0.47 12.02 3.62
N ASP A 289 0.99 13.05 4.23
CA ASP A 289 1.73 14.06 3.49
C ASP A 289 3.13 13.53 3.10
N ARG A 290 3.83 14.29 2.27
CA ARG A 290 5.19 13.96 1.81
C ARG A 290 6.23 13.80 2.91
N ASP A 291 5.95 14.35 4.11
CA ASP A 291 6.83 14.31 5.28
C ASP A 291 6.46 13.16 6.23
N GLY A 292 5.43 12.39 5.89
CA GLY A 292 4.98 11.22 6.64
C GLY A 292 3.99 11.52 7.76
N ASN A 293 3.38 12.72 7.78
CA ASN A 293 2.32 13.00 8.74
C ASN A 293 0.97 12.53 8.20
N ARG A 294 0.21 11.82 9.03
CA ARG A 294 -1.12 11.33 8.65
C ARG A 294 -2.08 12.48 8.41
N LYS A 295 -2.84 12.40 7.33
CA LYS A 295 -3.89 13.33 6.96
C LYS A 295 -5.24 12.63 6.97
N GLY A 296 -6.18 13.19 7.71
CA GLY A 296 -7.55 12.71 7.74
C GLY A 296 -7.72 11.37 8.46
N LEU A 297 -8.81 10.71 8.16
CA LEU A 297 -9.26 9.44 8.75
C LEU A 297 -8.92 8.27 7.85
N THR A 298 -9.23 7.06 8.31
CA THR A 298 -9.25 5.86 7.47
C THR A 298 -10.52 5.84 6.65
N TYR A 299 -10.39 5.52 5.36
CA TYR A 299 -11.51 5.42 4.42
C TYR A 299 -11.67 3.95 4.03
N ARG A 300 -12.90 3.44 4.06
CA ARG A 300 -13.24 2.14 3.47
C ARG A 300 -13.80 2.32 2.08
N THR A 301 -13.30 1.55 1.13
CA THR A 301 -13.58 1.77 -0.28
C THR A 301 -14.54 0.71 -0.83
N PHE A 302 -15.56 1.17 -1.56
CA PHE A 302 -16.65 0.32 -2.07
C PHE A 302 -16.97 0.62 -3.54
N THR A 303 -17.49 -0.39 -4.25
CA THR A 303 -18.16 -0.20 -5.53
C THR A 303 -19.52 0.49 -5.34
N PRO A 304 -20.15 1.00 -6.42
CA PRO A 304 -21.52 1.53 -6.33
C PRO A 304 -22.56 0.48 -5.87
N GLU A 305 -22.25 -0.80 -6.03
CA GLU A 305 -23.10 -1.92 -5.60
C GLU A 305 -22.84 -2.32 -4.13
N GLY A 306 -21.89 -1.67 -3.44
CA GLY A 306 -21.55 -1.92 -2.04
C GLY A 306 -20.54 -3.06 -1.83
N GLU A 307 -19.86 -3.52 -2.88
CA GLU A 307 -18.78 -4.48 -2.75
C GLU A 307 -17.48 -3.78 -2.37
N ARG A 308 -16.66 -4.41 -1.53
CA ARG A 308 -15.36 -3.86 -1.11
C ARG A 308 -14.39 -3.79 -2.29
N LEU A 309 -13.68 -2.65 -2.39
CA LEU A 309 -12.61 -2.45 -3.36
C LEU A 309 -11.25 -2.62 -2.70
N VAL A 310 -10.47 -3.58 -3.17
CA VAL A 310 -9.07 -3.80 -2.78
C VAL A 310 -8.20 -3.51 -4.00
N PRO A 311 -7.52 -2.36 -4.05
CA PRO A 311 -6.70 -2.02 -5.19
C PRO A 311 -5.36 -2.78 -5.16
N ILE A 312 -4.84 -3.08 -6.33
CA ILE A 312 -3.47 -3.53 -6.55
C ILE A 312 -2.59 -2.41 -7.10
N SER A 313 -3.19 -1.33 -7.58
CA SER A 313 -2.48 -0.11 -7.98
C SER A 313 -3.40 1.10 -7.78
N ILE A 314 -2.84 2.20 -7.28
CA ILE A 314 -3.52 3.48 -7.09
C ILE A 314 -2.85 4.51 -7.97
N LEU A 315 -3.63 5.18 -8.81
CA LEU A 315 -3.21 6.37 -9.52
C LEU A 315 -3.91 7.58 -8.92
N VAL A 316 -3.13 8.58 -8.53
CA VAL A 316 -3.64 9.82 -7.95
C VAL A 316 -3.77 10.87 -9.05
N ASP A 317 -5.02 11.14 -9.46
CA ASP A 317 -5.37 12.21 -10.39
C ASP A 317 -5.64 13.52 -9.63
N PRO A 318 -5.64 14.68 -10.31
CA PRO A 318 -5.88 15.97 -9.65
C PRO A 318 -7.18 16.06 -8.86
N ASP A 319 -8.24 15.40 -9.30
CA ASP A 319 -9.61 15.49 -8.78
C ASP A 319 -10.17 14.17 -8.25
N ARG A 320 -9.49 13.06 -8.46
CA ARG A 320 -9.98 11.72 -8.12
C ARG A 320 -8.83 10.74 -7.86
N LEU A 321 -9.16 9.62 -7.22
CA LEU A 321 -8.31 8.44 -7.16
C LEU A 321 -8.79 7.43 -8.20
N ILE A 322 -7.87 6.72 -8.82
CA ILE A 322 -8.17 5.63 -9.74
C ILE A 322 -7.59 4.36 -9.16
N TYR A 323 -8.46 3.40 -8.93
CA TYR A 323 -8.14 2.08 -8.40
C TYR A 323 -8.12 1.06 -9.51
N ALA A 324 -7.00 0.38 -9.67
CA ALA A 324 -6.92 -0.84 -10.43
C ALA A 324 -7.08 -2.04 -9.49
N CYS A 325 -8.14 -2.82 -9.68
CA CYS A 325 -8.50 -3.96 -8.83
C CYS A 325 -8.58 -5.23 -9.68
N ASP A 326 -8.03 -6.34 -9.18
CA ASP A 326 -8.12 -7.64 -9.85
C ASP A 326 -9.01 -8.60 -9.02
N PRO A 327 -10.05 -9.21 -9.58
CA PRO A 327 -10.52 -9.15 -10.97
C PRO A 327 -11.52 -8.02 -11.26
N ALA A 328 -11.84 -7.15 -10.31
CA ALA A 328 -12.96 -6.24 -10.39
C ALA A 328 -12.86 -5.17 -11.50
N GLY A 329 -11.64 -4.75 -11.90
CA GLY A 329 -11.42 -3.77 -12.97
C GLY A 329 -10.90 -2.42 -12.48
N VAL A 330 -11.12 -1.35 -13.25
CA VAL A 330 -10.63 -0.01 -12.95
C VAL A 330 -11.79 0.90 -12.50
N TYR A 331 -11.67 1.47 -11.31
CA TYR A 331 -12.70 2.29 -10.67
C TYR A 331 -12.19 3.70 -10.36
N THR A 332 -13.10 4.65 -10.36
CA THR A 332 -12.82 6.02 -9.93
C THR A 332 -13.46 6.30 -8.57
N LEU A 333 -12.71 6.92 -7.67
CA LEU A 333 -13.18 7.36 -6.36
C LEU A 333 -12.95 8.87 -6.20
N PRO A 334 -13.84 9.58 -5.51
CA PRO A 334 -13.62 10.99 -5.20
C PRO A 334 -12.42 11.12 -4.25
N ARG A 335 -11.63 12.16 -4.41
CA ARG A 335 -10.54 12.47 -3.47
C ARG A 335 -11.12 13.03 -2.16
N PRO A 336 -10.90 12.40 -1.00
CA PRO A 336 -11.43 12.87 0.27
C PRO A 336 -10.89 14.23 0.70
N ASP A 337 -9.62 14.53 0.38
CA ASP A 337 -8.94 15.80 0.67
C ASP A 337 -9.46 16.98 -0.15
N MET A 338 -10.24 16.72 -1.20
CA MET A 338 -10.85 17.73 -2.07
C MET A 338 -12.32 18.01 -1.75
N ARG A 339 -12.93 17.32 -0.77
CA ARG A 339 -14.35 17.55 -0.41
C ARG A 339 -14.52 18.91 0.27
N PRO A 340 -15.44 19.77 -0.18
CA PRO A 340 -15.77 21.00 0.53
C PRO A 340 -16.38 20.66 1.90
N GLY A 341 -15.74 21.04 2.99
CA GLY A 341 -16.25 20.90 4.35
C GLY A 341 -15.39 20.12 5.35
N VAL A 342 -14.39 19.40 4.93
CA VAL A 342 -13.37 18.87 5.84
C VAL A 342 -12.24 19.91 5.91
N ALA A 343 -12.37 20.87 6.82
CA ALA A 343 -11.25 21.77 7.11
C ALA A 343 -10.08 20.91 7.66
N PRO A 344 -8.85 21.11 7.16
CA PRO A 344 -7.71 20.46 7.79
C PRO A 344 -7.68 20.87 9.26
N GLU A 345 -7.67 19.90 10.16
CA GLU A 345 -7.40 20.17 11.57
C GLU A 345 -6.09 20.96 11.64
N LYS A 346 -6.19 22.16 12.22
CA LYS A 346 -4.97 22.94 12.48
C LYS A 346 -4.03 22.07 13.33
N PRO A 347 -2.73 21.97 12.97
CA PRO A 347 -1.76 21.35 13.85
C PRO A 347 -1.89 21.97 15.24
N GLU A 348 -2.07 21.15 16.27
CA GLU A 348 -2.03 21.62 17.65
C GLU A 348 -0.71 22.36 17.85
N GLU A 349 -0.79 23.66 18.02
CA GLU A 349 0.34 24.51 18.34
C GLU A 349 0.88 24.07 19.71
N LYS A 350 1.99 23.36 19.70
CA LYS A 350 2.67 22.96 20.96
C LYS A 350 2.80 24.22 21.82
N PRO A 351 2.29 24.20 23.07
CA PRO A 351 2.39 25.36 23.96
C PRO A 351 3.86 25.78 24.08
N ALA A 352 4.10 27.04 23.85
CA ALA A 352 5.44 27.63 23.96
C ALA A 352 6.06 27.29 25.32
N PRO A 353 7.35 26.93 25.39
CA PRO A 353 8.01 26.65 26.64
C PRO A 353 7.95 27.86 27.57
N ALA A 354 7.54 27.62 28.82
CA ALA A 354 7.45 28.66 29.82
C ALA A 354 8.78 29.41 29.97
N PRO A 355 8.73 30.74 30.11
CA PRO A 355 9.97 31.54 30.26
C PRO A 355 10.74 31.10 31.52
N PRO A 356 12.07 31.10 31.50
CA PRO A 356 12.90 30.73 32.64
C PRO A 356 12.62 31.64 33.83
N GLN A 357 12.28 31.05 34.97
CA GLN A 357 12.17 31.76 36.22
C GLN A 357 13.59 32.31 36.59
N LYS A 358 13.69 33.63 36.78
CA LYS A 358 14.91 34.27 37.25
C LYS A 358 15.12 33.92 38.73
N PRO A 359 16.39 33.76 39.16
CA PRO A 359 16.76 33.41 40.52
C PRO A 359 16.44 34.53 41.55
#